data_cab16c2829f5318ccb27d6c9ad003108
#
_entry.id   cab16c2829f5318ccb27d6c9ad003108
#
_cell.length_a   1.000
_cell.length_b   1.000
_cell.length_c   1.000
_cell.angle_alpha   90.00
_cell.angle_beta   90.00
_cell.angle_gamma   90.00
#
_symmetry.space_group_name_H-M   'P 1'
#
loop_
_entity.id
_entity.type
_entity.pdbx_description
1 polymer ?
#
loop_
_entity_poly.entity_id
_entity_poly.type
_entity_poly.pdbx_seq_one_letter_code
_entity_poly.pdbx_strand_id
1 'polypeptide(L)'
;CVLANRLSEDPANRVLLLEAGGPDKKMEIQIPAAYAKLNRTEVDWGFETEPQPHVLNRKIYLPRGKTLGGSSSTNAMAYVRGNRADYDEWAALGNQGWSYEEVLPYFIKSENNEQITNSYHGKGGPLNVTYATAFRTPVADAFVKACVENGIPENDDYNGAEQAGTSLVQFNIKGQKRWSTAAAFLKPVL
;
A
#
# COMPACT_ATOMS: atom_id res chain seq x y z
N CYS A 1 7.20 11.12 -2.57
CA CYS A 1 7.42 11.10 -1.12
C CYS A 1 8.72 10.39 -0.74
N VAL A 2 8.91 9.10 -1.10
CA VAL A 2 10.11 8.33 -0.74
C VAL A 2 11.37 8.98 -1.31
N LEU A 3 11.41 9.25 -2.62
CA LEU A 3 12.57 9.89 -3.25
C LEU A 3 12.88 11.28 -2.66
N ALA A 4 11.85 12.09 -2.40
CA ALA A 4 12.06 13.40 -1.77
C ALA A 4 12.71 13.27 -0.39
N ASN A 5 12.23 12.31 0.42
CA ASN A 5 12.82 12.00 1.72
C ASN A 5 14.28 11.55 1.60
N ARG A 6 14.55 10.52 0.78
CA ARG A 6 15.89 9.91 0.69
C ARG A 6 16.93 10.83 0.05
N LEU A 7 16.55 11.59 -0.99
CA LEU A 7 17.48 12.54 -1.62
C LEU A 7 17.80 13.75 -0.74
N SER A 8 16.89 14.14 0.15
CA SER A 8 17.11 15.23 1.10
C SER A 8 17.83 14.81 2.39
N GLU A 9 18.18 13.54 2.56
CA GLU A 9 19.03 13.08 3.67
C GLU A 9 20.43 13.71 3.64
N ASP A 10 20.95 13.96 2.44
CA ASP A 10 22.18 14.73 2.25
C ASP A 10 21.83 16.24 2.23
N PRO A 11 22.29 17.04 3.21
CA PRO A 11 21.98 18.47 3.29
C PRO A 11 22.57 19.29 2.14
N ALA A 12 23.49 18.75 1.37
CA ALA A 12 24.01 19.38 0.16
C ALA A 12 23.00 19.33 -1.00
N ASN A 13 22.03 18.42 -0.95
CA ASN A 13 21.00 18.30 -1.98
C ASN A 13 19.81 19.24 -1.73
N ARG A 14 19.43 19.97 -2.77
CA ARG A 14 18.20 20.77 -2.79
C ARG A 14 17.14 20.02 -3.59
N VAL A 15 16.08 19.52 -2.94
CA VAL A 15 15.03 18.72 -3.56
C VAL A 15 13.77 19.56 -3.74
N LEU A 16 13.29 19.66 -4.98
CA LEU A 16 11.99 20.25 -5.31
C LEU A 16 10.99 19.15 -5.60
N LEU A 17 9.91 19.09 -4.84
CA LEU A 17 8.77 18.19 -5.09
C LEU A 17 7.61 18.99 -5.70
N LEU A 18 7.17 18.59 -6.90
CA LEU A 18 6.00 19.16 -7.56
C LEU A 18 4.80 18.23 -7.37
N GLU A 19 3.68 18.77 -6.88
CA GLU A 19 2.40 18.07 -6.71
C GLU A 19 1.29 18.89 -7.37
N ALA A 20 0.47 18.25 -8.21
CA ALA A 20 -0.63 18.92 -8.90
C ALA A 20 -1.83 19.18 -8.00
N GLY A 21 -1.99 18.34 -6.95
CA GLY A 21 -3.09 18.47 -6.00
C GLY A 21 -2.72 19.32 -4.78
N GLY A 22 -3.69 19.47 -3.90
CA GLY A 22 -3.52 20.19 -2.63
C GLY A 22 -2.90 19.31 -1.52
N PRO A 23 -2.79 19.84 -0.30
CA PRO A 23 -2.34 19.10 0.86
C PRO A 23 -3.33 18.00 1.26
N ASP A 24 -2.83 16.92 1.86
CA ASP A 24 -3.59 15.75 2.30
C ASP A 24 -4.37 15.98 3.62
N LYS A 25 -5.00 17.16 3.78
CA LYS A 25 -5.67 17.56 5.04
C LYS A 25 -7.15 17.19 5.12
N LYS A 26 -7.76 16.75 4.00
CA LYS A 26 -9.18 16.37 3.97
C LYS A 26 -9.46 15.27 4.98
N MET A 27 -10.57 15.40 5.72
CA MET A 27 -10.90 14.46 6.81
C MET A 27 -11.07 13.03 6.29
N GLU A 28 -11.67 12.86 5.12
CA GLU A 28 -11.89 11.56 4.48
C GLU A 28 -10.58 10.87 4.07
N ILE A 29 -9.49 11.62 3.90
CA ILE A 29 -8.14 11.06 3.71
C ILE A 29 -7.65 10.45 5.03
N GLN A 30 -7.89 11.12 6.15
CA GLN A 30 -7.36 10.71 7.45
C GLN A 30 -8.14 9.53 8.05
N ILE A 31 -9.44 9.41 7.76
CA ILE A 31 -10.34 8.37 8.28
C ILE A 31 -10.31 7.15 7.35
N PRO A 32 -9.74 6.01 7.76
CA PRO A 32 -9.64 4.82 6.90
C PRO A 32 -10.95 4.38 6.26
N ALA A 33 -12.05 4.35 7.03
CA ALA A 33 -13.36 3.91 6.54
C ALA A 33 -13.99 4.86 5.49
N ALA A 34 -13.45 6.07 5.34
CA ALA A 34 -14.00 7.07 4.43
C ALA A 34 -13.36 7.07 3.03
N TYR A 35 -12.40 6.17 2.74
CA TYR A 35 -11.62 6.20 1.50
C TYR A 35 -12.48 6.19 0.24
N ALA A 36 -13.60 5.48 0.23
CA ALA A 36 -14.48 5.41 -0.94
C ALA A 36 -15.14 6.75 -1.29
N LYS A 37 -15.24 7.69 -0.32
CA LYS A 37 -15.78 9.04 -0.52
C LYS A 37 -14.81 9.97 -1.25
N LEU A 38 -13.55 9.55 -1.45
CA LEU A 38 -12.53 10.34 -2.13
C LEU A 38 -12.61 10.23 -3.66
N ASN A 39 -13.26 9.19 -4.17
CA ASN A 39 -13.42 8.94 -5.59
C ASN A 39 -14.23 10.06 -6.27
N ARG A 40 -13.79 10.49 -7.44
CA ARG A 40 -14.44 11.55 -8.25
C ARG A 40 -14.59 12.89 -7.51
N THR A 41 -13.67 13.20 -6.60
CA THR A 41 -13.59 14.49 -5.89
C THR A 41 -12.39 15.29 -6.38
N GLU A 42 -12.15 16.47 -5.79
CA GLU A 42 -11.00 17.33 -6.11
C GLU A 42 -9.62 16.68 -5.85
N VAL A 43 -9.58 15.63 -5.03
CA VAL A 43 -8.36 14.86 -4.72
C VAL A 43 -8.20 13.62 -5.60
N ASP A 44 -8.96 13.53 -6.66
CA ASP A 44 -8.91 12.44 -7.64
C ASP A 44 -8.74 13.01 -9.07
N TRP A 45 -7.86 12.40 -9.86
CA TRP A 45 -7.70 12.76 -11.27
C TRP A 45 -8.93 12.39 -12.13
N GLY A 46 -9.73 11.40 -11.68
CA GLY A 46 -10.92 10.97 -12.38
C GLY A 46 -10.67 10.35 -13.77
N PHE A 47 -9.53 9.67 -13.94
CA PHE A 47 -9.20 9.04 -15.24
C PHE A 47 -10.20 7.94 -15.61
N GLU A 48 -10.38 7.75 -16.90
CA GLU A 48 -11.18 6.67 -17.49
C GLU A 48 -10.38 6.02 -18.62
N THR A 49 -10.60 4.73 -18.84
CA THR A 49 -10.02 4.04 -19.99
C THR A 49 -10.68 4.52 -21.29
N GLU A 50 -10.02 4.26 -22.41
CA GLU A 50 -10.73 4.19 -23.69
C GLU A 50 -11.83 3.10 -23.63
N PRO A 51 -12.85 3.16 -24.51
CA PRO A 51 -13.87 2.13 -24.56
C PRO A 51 -13.26 0.73 -24.72
N GLN A 52 -13.68 -0.20 -23.88
CA GLN A 52 -13.15 -1.57 -23.84
C GLN A 52 -14.11 -2.54 -24.57
N PRO A 53 -13.78 -3.00 -25.80
CA PRO A 53 -14.69 -3.80 -26.62
C PRO A 53 -15.19 -5.08 -25.92
N HIS A 54 -14.31 -5.76 -25.19
CA HIS A 54 -14.61 -7.03 -24.51
C HIS A 54 -15.48 -6.88 -23.25
N VAL A 55 -15.78 -5.66 -22.84
CA VAL A 55 -16.69 -5.38 -21.71
C VAL A 55 -17.79 -4.39 -22.14
N LEU A 56 -18.40 -4.65 -23.27
CA LEU A 56 -19.55 -3.89 -23.84
C LEU A 56 -19.20 -2.41 -24.14
N ASN A 57 -18.01 -2.14 -24.63
CA ASN A 57 -17.50 -0.80 -24.92
C ASN A 57 -17.59 0.17 -23.73
N ARG A 58 -17.59 -0.34 -22.49
CA ARG A 58 -17.59 0.53 -21.32
C ARG A 58 -16.24 1.23 -21.15
N LYS A 59 -16.29 2.46 -20.71
CA LYS A 59 -15.15 3.13 -20.09
C LYS A 59 -15.08 2.74 -18.63
N ILE A 60 -13.89 2.37 -18.18
CA ILE A 60 -13.65 1.93 -16.80
C ILE A 60 -12.98 3.08 -16.06
N TYR A 61 -13.59 3.51 -14.97
CA TYR A 61 -13.02 4.51 -14.10
C TYR A 61 -11.76 4.00 -13.38
N LEU A 62 -10.70 4.82 -13.42
CA LEU A 62 -9.38 4.53 -12.85
C LEU A 62 -9.05 5.60 -11.80
N PRO A 63 -9.38 5.39 -10.52
CA PRO A 63 -9.07 6.34 -9.47
C PRO A 63 -7.57 6.56 -9.34
N ARG A 64 -7.16 7.81 -9.22
CA ARG A 64 -5.77 8.20 -9.02
C ARG A 64 -5.69 9.44 -8.14
N GLY A 65 -4.99 9.36 -7.01
CA GLY A 65 -4.90 10.46 -6.06
C GLY A 65 -4.22 11.69 -6.63
N LYS A 66 -4.85 12.86 -6.44
CA LYS A 66 -4.37 14.20 -6.82
C LYS A 66 -4.24 15.03 -5.54
N THR A 67 -3.24 14.72 -4.74
CA THR A 67 -2.95 15.33 -3.44
C THR A 67 -1.56 14.90 -2.98
N LEU A 68 -0.98 15.54 -1.97
CA LEU A 68 0.26 15.08 -1.35
C LEU A 68 0.15 13.61 -0.93
N GLY A 69 1.12 12.79 -1.36
CA GLY A 69 1.10 11.35 -1.18
C GLY A 69 0.43 10.58 -2.31
N GLY A 70 -0.21 11.28 -3.27
CA GLY A 70 -0.87 10.65 -4.42
C GLY A 70 -1.89 9.60 -4.02
N SER A 71 -1.89 8.47 -4.72
CA SER A 71 -2.84 7.37 -4.43
C SER A 71 -2.64 6.70 -3.08
N SER A 72 -1.50 6.85 -2.40
CA SER A 72 -1.36 6.38 -1.02
C SER A 72 -2.25 7.15 -0.03
N SER A 73 -2.63 8.38 -0.39
CA SER A 73 -3.56 9.21 0.38
C SER A 73 -5.03 8.94 0.05
N THR A 74 -5.35 8.18 -1.00
CA THR A 74 -6.73 7.95 -1.46
C THR A 74 -7.12 6.47 -1.59
N ASN A 75 -6.15 5.53 -1.55
CA ASN A 75 -6.39 4.09 -1.71
C ASN A 75 -7.08 3.45 -0.48
N ALA A 76 -7.37 2.15 -0.56
CA ALA A 76 -7.94 1.37 0.53
C ALA A 76 -6.91 0.92 1.58
N MET A 77 -5.68 1.39 1.51
CA MET A 77 -4.57 1.13 2.46
C MET A 77 -4.12 -0.33 2.58
N ALA A 78 -4.65 -1.25 1.81
CA ALA A 78 -4.21 -2.64 1.85
C ALA A 78 -2.71 -2.74 1.54
N TYR A 79 -1.96 -3.40 2.43
CA TYR A 79 -0.52 -3.62 2.27
C TYR A 79 -0.27 -5.05 1.80
N VAL A 80 0.09 -5.18 0.54
CA VAL A 80 0.41 -6.46 -0.10
C VAL A 80 1.67 -6.28 -0.93
N ARG A 81 2.67 -7.13 -0.73
CA ARG A 81 3.87 -7.19 -1.57
C ARG A 81 3.58 -7.99 -2.84
N GLY A 82 4.34 -7.75 -3.89
CA GLY A 82 4.35 -8.64 -5.06
C GLY A 82 4.78 -10.06 -4.68
N ASN A 83 4.38 -11.04 -5.50
CA ASN A 83 4.83 -12.41 -5.31
C ASN A 83 6.33 -12.52 -5.59
N ARG A 84 7.01 -13.44 -4.92
CA ARG A 84 8.45 -13.73 -5.17
C ARG A 84 8.73 -13.93 -6.65
N ALA A 85 7.88 -14.71 -7.32
CA ALA A 85 8.05 -15.04 -8.74
C ALA A 85 8.02 -13.80 -9.65
N ASP A 86 7.25 -12.74 -9.30
CA ASP A 86 7.19 -11.51 -10.10
C ASP A 86 8.55 -10.80 -10.13
N TYR A 87 9.24 -10.71 -8.99
CA TYR A 87 10.56 -10.09 -8.89
C TYR A 87 11.64 -10.96 -9.52
N ASP A 88 11.58 -12.27 -9.30
CA ASP A 88 12.55 -13.20 -9.89
C ASP A 88 12.43 -13.23 -11.42
N GLU A 89 11.22 -13.07 -11.98
CA GLU A 89 11.01 -12.88 -13.42
C GLU A 89 11.62 -11.56 -13.90
N TRP A 90 11.47 -10.47 -13.17
CA TRP A 90 12.11 -9.20 -13.52
C TRP A 90 13.64 -9.34 -13.58
N ALA A 91 14.25 -10.02 -12.62
CA ALA A 91 15.68 -10.31 -12.65
C ALA A 91 16.08 -11.17 -13.85
N ALA A 92 15.29 -12.22 -14.16
CA ALA A 92 15.51 -13.10 -15.30
C ALA A 92 15.42 -12.36 -16.66
N LEU A 93 14.59 -11.31 -16.75
CA LEU A 93 14.51 -10.43 -17.92
C LEU A 93 15.69 -9.45 -18.03
N GLY A 94 16.72 -9.56 -17.17
CA GLY A 94 17.93 -8.76 -17.20
C GLY A 94 17.98 -7.57 -16.26
N ASN A 95 17.00 -7.41 -15.39
CA ASN A 95 16.98 -6.32 -14.40
C ASN A 95 17.76 -6.76 -13.14
N GLN A 96 19.07 -6.61 -13.16
CA GLN A 96 19.93 -6.95 -12.03
C GLN A 96 19.55 -6.12 -10.78
N GLY A 97 19.57 -6.74 -9.61
CA GLY A 97 19.17 -6.10 -8.34
C GLY A 97 17.67 -6.12 -8.06
N TRP A 98 16.88 -6.84 -8.88
CA TRP A 98 15.42 -6.89 -8.76
C TRP A 98 14.86 -8.29 -8.42
N SER A 99 15.70 -9.30 -8.14
CA SER A 99 15.19 -10.57 -7.59
C SER A 99 14.55 -10.35 -6.22
N TYR A 100 13.68 -11.27 -5.81
CA TYR A 100 13.00 -11.16 -4.53
C TYR A 100 13.99 -11.03 -3.35
N GLU A 101 15.07 -11.80 -3.36
CA GLU A 101 16.10 -11.73 -2.29
C GLU A 101 16.80 -10.36 -2.27
N GLU A 102 16.98 -9.72 -3.42
CA GLU A 102 17.61 -8.41 -3.51
C GLU A 102 16.66 -7.27 -3.12
N VAL A 103 15.36 -7.39 -3.35
CA VAL A 103 14.38 -6.36 -2.97
C VAL A 103 13.82 -6.52 -1.55
N LEU A 104 13.84 -7.73 -0.97
CA LEU A 104 13.35 -7.99 0.38
C LEU A 104 13.98 -7.08 1.47
N PRO A 105 15.29 -6.80 1.47
CA PRO A 105 15.88 -5.87 2.44
C PRO A 105 15.26 -4.47 2.42
N TYR A 106 14.78 -4.00 1.24
CA TYR A 106 14.13 -2.70 1.12
C TYR A 106 12.69 -2.72 1.64
N PHE A 107 11.97 -3.82 1.48
CA PHE A 107 10.68 -4.00 2.15
C PHE A 107 10.84 -3.96 3.66
N ILE A 108 11.79 -4.71 4.20
CA ILE A 108 12.11 -4.74 5.63
C ILE A 108 12.52 -3.34 6.13
N LYS A 109 13.41 -2.65 5.40
CA LYS A 109 13.89 -1.30 5.74
C LYS A 109 12.74 -0.28 5.80
N SER A 110 11.75 -0.38 4.92
CA SER A 110 10.65 0.58 4.84
C SER A 110 9.55 0.31 5.87
N GLU A 111 9.42 -0.91 6.36
CA GLU A 111 8.29 -1.38 7.15
C GLU A 111 8.49 -1.16 8.66
N ASN A 112 7.39 -0.79 9.31
CA ASN A 112 7.20 -0.98 10.74
C ASN A 112 5.94 -1.83 10.96
N ASN A 113 6.09 -3.15 11.02
CA ASN A 113 4.98 -4.05 11.28
C ASN A 113 4.67 -4.11 12.78
N GLU A 114 3.44 -3.81 13.19
CA GLU A 114 3.06 -3.77 14.61
C GLU A 114 2.97 -5.16 15.23
N GLN A 115 2.47 -6.16 14.50
CA GLN A 115 2.15 -7.49 15.05
C GLN A 115 3.15 -8.56 14.68
N ILE A 116 3.54 -8.65 13.39
CA ILE A 116 4.39 -9.74 12.90
C ILE A 116 5.87 -9.42 13.14
N THR A 117 6.60 -10.42 13.61
CA THR A 117 8.06 -10.33 13.83
C THR A 117 8.70 -11.63 13.35
N ASN A 118 9.30 -11.59 12.16
CA ASN A 118 10.08 -12.66 11.58
C ASN A 118 11.08 -12.08 10.57
N SER A 119 11.79 -12.93 9.82
CA SER A 119 12.81 -12.50 8.84
C SER A 119 12.27 -11.77 7.60
N TYR A 120 10.96 -11.76 7.39
CA TYR A 120 10.32 -11.08 6.26
C TYR A 120 9.85 -9.67 6.62
N HIS A 121 9.77 -9.32 7.90
CA HIS A 121 9.16 -8.08 8.37
C HIS A 121 10.14 -7.15 9.07
N GLY A 122 9.91 -5.84 8.86
CA GLY A 122 10.68 -4.78 9.50
C GLY A 122 10.03 -4.21 10.75
N LYS A 123 10.87 -3.72 11.64
CA LYS A 123 10.50 -2.91 12.83
C LYS A 123 11.19 -1.55 12.73
N GLY A 124 10.46 -0.50 13.04
CA GLY A 124 11.03 0.86 13.08
C GLY A 124 11.20 1.56 11.74
N GLY A 125 10.81 0.96 10.63
CA GLY A 125 10.74 1.64 9.34
C GLY A 125 9.64 2.72 9.32
N PRO A 126 9.68 3.64 8.35
CA PRO A 126 8.73 4.76 8.32
C PRO A 126 7.30 4.35 7.95
N LEU A 127 7.11 3.27 7.18
CA LEU A 127 5.81 2.81 6.72
C LEU A 127 5.17 1.85 7.72
N ASN A 128 4.16 2.32 8.44
CA ASN A 128 3.45 1.51 9.41
C ASN A 128 2.52 0.49 8.74
N VAL A 129 2.56 -0.74 9.23
CA VAL A 129 1.73 -1.87 8.80
C VAL A 129 1.08 -2.49 10.02
N THR A 130 -0.23 -2.69 9.98
CA THR A 130 -1.00 -3.25 11.08
C THR A 130 -2.22 -4.02 10.59
N TYR A 131 -2.70 -4.99 11.37
CA TYR A 131 -4.06 -5.51 11.22
C TYR A 131 -5.05 -4.54 11.84
N ALA A 132 -6.19 -4.32 11.18
CA ALA A 132 -7.26 -3.46 11.70
C ALA A 132 -8.09 -4.19 12.78
N THR A 133 -7.46 -4.58 13.86
CA THR A 133 -8.07 -5.41 14.92
C THR A 133 -9.23 -4.73 15.63
N ALA A 134 -9.24 -3.38 15.69
CA ALA A 134 -10.33 -2.61 16.31
C ALA A 134 -11.67 -2.68 15.55
N PHE A 135 -11.66 -3.13 14.28
CA PHE A 135 -12.84 -3.22 13.40
C PHE A 135 -12.98 -4.60 12.76
N ARG A 136 -12.58 -5.64 13.46
CA ARG A 136 -12.77 -7.01 12.99
C ARG A 136 -14.26 -7.35 13.03
N THR A 137 -14.87 -7.55 11.87
CA THR A 137 -16.29 -7.90 11.80
C THR A 137 -16.45 -9.41 11.85
N PRO A 138 -17.53 -9.93 12.49
CA PRO A 138 -17.81 -11.37 12.46
C PRO A 138 -17.94 -11.95 11.06
N VAL A 139 -18.32 -11.13 10.07
CA VAL A 139 -18.38 -11.54 8.65
C VAL A 139 -17.01 -11.84 8.08
N ALA A 140 -15.98 -11.07 8.43
CA ALA A 140 -14.60 -11.33 7.98
C ALA A 140 -14.10 -12.67 8.52
N ASP A 141 -14.37 -12.97 9.80
CA ASP A 141 -14.00 -14.24 10.41
C ASP A 141 -14.76 -15.42 9.78
N ALA A 142 -16.05 -15.25 9.54
CA ALA A 142 -16.88 -16.25 8.87
C ALA A 142 -16.39 -16.52 7.43
N PHE A 143 -15.94 -15.48 6.72
CA PHE A 143 -15.37 -15.63 5.37
C PHE A 143 -14.08 -16.45 5.39
N VAL A 144 -13.12 -16.11 6.27
CA VAL A 144 -11.87 -16.88 6.42
C VAL A 144 -12.18 -18.33 6.75
N LYS A 145 -13.07 -18.58 7.73
CA LYS A 145 -13.49 -19.93 8.11
C LYS A 145 -14.11 -20.68 6.94
N ALA A 146 -15.00 -20.06 6.17
CA ALA A 146 -15.61 -20.67 4.99
C ALA A 146 -14.57 -21.04 3.92
N CYS A 147 -13.54 -20.18 3.72
CA CYS A 147 -12.43 -20.50 2.82
C CYS A 147 -11.68 -21.77 3.27
N VAL A 148 -11.37 -21.85 4.57
CA VAL A 148 -10.68 -23.01 5.16
C VAL A 148 -11.52 -24.29 5.03
N GLU A 149 -12.81 -24.23 5.29
CA GLU A 149 -13.76 -25.34 5.12
C GLU A 149 -13.83 -25.82 3.66
N ASN A 150 -13.52 -24.95 2.69
CA ASN A 150 -13.45 -25.27 1.26
C ASN A 150 -12.02 -25.60 0.78
N GLY A 151 -11.08 -25.86 1.69
CA GLY A 151 -9.73 -26.35 1.36
C GLY A 151 -8.72 -25.25 1.01
N ILE A 152 -9.04 -23.98 1.20
CA ILE A 152 -8.07 -22.89 1.05
C ILE A 152 -7.32 -22.75 2.39
N PRO A 153 -5.98 -22.87 2.42
CA PRO A 153 -5.23 -22.78 3.67
C PRO A 153 -5.37 -21.40 4.32
N GLU A 154 -5.50 -21.36 5.64
CA GLU A 154 -5.33 -20.10 6.38
C GLU A 154 -3.86 -19.69 6.35
N ASN A 155 -3.64 -18.38 6.13
CA ASN A 155 -2.31 -17.80 6.05
C ASN A 155 -2.25 -16.51 6.86
N ASP A 156 -1.66 -16.57 8.02
CA ASP A 156 -1.55 -15.41 8.92
C ASP A 156 -0.51 -14.37 8.43
N ASP A 157 0.28 -14.70 7.40
CA ASP A 157 1.35 -13.83 6.90
C ASP A 157 1.55 -13.98 5.38
N TYR A 158 0.63 -13.42 4.61
CA TYR A 158 0.72 -13.42 3.14
C TYR A 158 1.83 -12.51 2.57
N ASN A 159 2.53 -11.75 3.40
CA ASN A 159 3.73 -11.00 3.04
C ASN A 159 5.03 -11.69 3.50
N GLY A 160 4.92 -12.92 4.04
CA GLY A 160 6.01 -13.76 4.49
C GLY A 160 6.53 -14.72 3.43
N ALA A 161 6.84 -15.96 3.87
CA ALA A 161 7.40 -17.01 3.01
C ALA A 161 6.44 -17.47 1.92
N GLU A 162 5.15 -17.61 2.26
CA GLU A 162 4.08 -18.08 1.38
C GLU A 162 3.01 -17.00 1.24
N GLN A 163 2.60 -16.72 0.00
CA GLN A 163 1.58 -15.70 -0.26
C GLN A 163 0.17 -16.30 -0.38
N ALA A 164 0.07 -17.57 -0.81
CA ALA A 164 -1.21 -18.22 -1.07
C ALA A 164 -1.96 -18.52 0.23
N GLY A 165 -3.29 -18.34 0.19
CA GLY A 165 -4.15 -18.65 1.31
C GLY A 165 -5.24 -17.61 1.54
N THR A 166 -5.96 -17.76 2.66
CA THR A 166 -6.96 -16.80 3.13
C THR A 166 -6.47 -16.14 4.42
N SER A 167 -6.66 -14.83 4.54
CA SER A 167 -6.17 -14.05 5.67
C SER A 167 -7.01 -12.80 5.90
N LEU A 168 -6.81 -12.17 7.05
CA LEU A 168 -7.18 -10.77 7.25
C LEU A 168 -6.16 -9.86 6.57
N VAL A 169 -6.62 -8.73 6.03
CA VAL A 169 -5.77 -7.78 5.33
C VAL A 169 -4.93 -6.96 6.31
N GLN A 170 -3.64 -6.82 6.00
CA GLN A 170 -2.76 -5.85 6.63
C GLN A 170 -2.94 -4.48 5.99
N PHE A 171 -2.85 -3.40 6.79
CA PHE A 171 -3.13 -2.04 6.32
C PHE A 171 -2.02 -1.06 6.68
N ASN A 172 -1.84 -0.05 5.83
CA ASN A 172 -1.05 1.14 6.16
C ASN A 172 -1.86 2.11 7.02
N ILE A 173 -2.01 1.74 8.28
CA ILE A 173 -2.72 2.50 9.32
C ILE A 173 -1.81 2.64 10.54
N LYS A 174 -1.83 3.80 11.21
CA LYS A 174 -1.16 4.05 12.48
C LYS A 174 -2.05 4.89 13.38
N GLY A 175 -2.28 4.43 14.61
CA GLY A 175 -3.12 5.17 15.56
C GLY A 175 -4.51 5.47 15.01
N GLN A 176 -5.14 4.49 14.34
CA GLN A 176 -6.48 4.57 13.71
C GLN A 176 -6.59 5.57 12.53
N LYS A 177 -5.46 6.11 12.04
CA LYS A 177 -5.42 7.01 10.88
C LYS A 177 -4.68 6.35 9.72
N ARG A 178 -5.06 6.72 8.49
CA ARG A 178 -4.27 6.40 7.30
C ARG A 178 -2.82 6.79 7.51
N TRP A 179 -1.91 5.88 7.15
CA TRP A 179 -0.48 6.12 7.15
C TRP A 179 0.06 6.11 5.71
N SER A 180 -0.22 7.21 4.99
CA SER A 180 0.18 7.38 3.59
C SER A 180 1.69 7.56 3.46
N THR A 181 2.22 7.49 2.22
CA THR A 181 3.62 7.83 1.96
C THR A 181 3.94 9.29 2.27
N ALA A 182 2.95 10.19 2.21
CA ALA A 182 3.14 11.56 2.69
C ALA A 182 3.37 11.59 4.21
N ALA A 183 2.57 10.84 4.97
CA ALA A 183 2.74 10.76 6.43
C ALA A 183 4.04 10.06 6.83
N ALA A 184 4.39 8.97 6.13
CA ALA A 184 5.53 8.14 6.45
C ALA A 184 6.89 8.77 6.06
N PHE A 185 6.95 9.42 4.90
CA PHE A 185 8.23 9.85 4.32
C PHE A 185 8.32 11.36 4.08
N LEU A 186 7.25 12.02 3.62
CA LEU A 186 7.35 13.42 3.21
C LEU A 186 7.27 14.38 4.39
N LYS A 187 6.27 14.27 5.25
CA LYS A 187 6.07 15.18 6.39
C LYS A 187 7.26 15.26 7.36
N PRO A 188 8.01 14.17 7.60
CA PRO A 188 9.19 14.24 8.46
C PRO A 188 10.34 15.10 7.94
N VAL A 189 10.34 15.46 6.65
CA VAL A 189 11.44 16.23 6.00
C VAL A 189 11.00 17.57 5.41
N LEU A 190 9.79 18.04 5.73
CA LEU A 190 9.26 19.35 5.32
C LEU A 190 9.63 20.48 6.27
#